data_6e58885407e301e04dbe8146a6ac7bf6
#
_entry.id   6e58885407e301e04dbe8146a6ac7bf6
#
_cell.length_a   1.000
_cell.length_b   1.000
_cell.length_c   1.000
_cell.angle_alpha   90.00
_cell.angle_beta   90.00
_cell.angle_gamma   90.00
#
_symmetry.space_group_name_H-M   'P 1'
#
loop_
_entity.id
_entity.type
_entity.pdbx_description
1 polymer ?
#
loop_
_entity_poly.entity_id
_entity_poly.type
_entity_poly.pdbx_seq_one_letter_code
_entity_poly.pdbx_strand_id
1 'polypeptide(L)'
;MIYELRIYHTLPGKLPALLNRFDTITLKIWERHGIKQAGFWTTLVGDSNADLTYMLQWESLAEREKKWDAFQADPEWIAKRAETEKDGPINAQVENSFLVPTSFSSVK
;
A
#
# COMPACT_ATOMS: atom_id res chain seq x y z
N MET A 1 -10.69 15.75 -0.80
CA MET A 1 -10.11 14.43 -1.16
C MET A 1 -8.61 14.56 -1.37
N ILE A 2 -7.84 13.69 -0.77
CA ILE A 2 -6.39 13.60 -0.99
C ILE A 2 -6.04 12.17 -1.40
N TYR A 3 -4.90 12.02 -2.05
CA TYR A 3 -4.39 10.73 -2.46
C TYR A 3 -3.02 10.51 -1.86
N GLU A 4 -2.75 9.30 -1.45
CA GLU A 4 -1.43 8.91 -0.94
C GLU A 4 -0.79 7.98 -1.97
N LEU A 5 0.28 8.46 -2.59
CA LEU A 5 1.09 7.63 -3.49
C LEU A 5 2.09 6.87 -2.65
N ARG A 6 2.13 5.54 -2.82
CA ARG A 6 3.06 4.68 -2.10
C ARG A 6 3.82 3.82 -3.10
N ILE A 7 5.12 3.73 -2.90
CA ILE A 7 5.98 2.90 -3.74
C ILE A 7 6.78 1.98 -2.83
N TYR A 8 6.60 0.69 -3.02
CA TYR A 8 7.32 -0.34 -2.29
C TYR A 8 8.45 -0.86 -3.16
N HIS A 9 9.69 -0.68 -2.70
CA HIS A 9 10.86 -1.23 -3.35
C HIS A 9 11.16 -2.58 -2.71
N THR A 10 10.82 -3.67 -3.38
CA THR A 10 11.03 -5.00 -2.82
C THR A 10 12.49 -5.42 -2.90
N LEU A 11 12.88 -6.35 -2.04
CA LEU A 11 14.16 -7.04 -2.15
C LEU A 11 14.13 -7.95 -3.38
N PRO A 12 15.31 -8.29 -3.95
CA PRO A 12 15.37 -9.14 -5.14
C PRO A 12 14.55 -10.43 -4.97
N GLY A 13 13.69 -10.70 -5.95
CA GLY A 13 12.86 -11.90 -5.98
C GLY A 13 11.62 -11.84 -5.08
N LYS A 14 11.37 -10.74 -4.37
CA LYS A 14 10.28 -10.67 -3.38
C LYS A 14 9.00 -10.02 -3.89
N LEU A 15 8.98 -9.46 -5.10
CA LEU A 15 7.75 -8.84 -5.62
C LEU A 15 6.57 -9.81 -5.69
N PRO A 16 6.72 -11.06 -6.18
CA PRO A 16 5.60 -11.99 -6.17
C PRO A 16 5.02 -12.23 -4.78
N ALA A 17 5.87 -12.31 -3.75
CA ALA A 17 5.41 -12.48 -2.37
C ALA A 17 4.63 -11.26 -1.89
N LEU A 18 5.06 -10.05 -2.25
CA LEU A 18 4.34 -8.82 -1.91
C LEU A 18 2.98 -8.76 -2.60
N LEU A 19 2.93 -9.07 -3.89
CA LEU A 19 1.67 -9.08 -4.64
C LEU A 19 0.68 -10.08 -4.05
N ASN A 20 1.16 -11.28 -3.69
CA ASN A 20 0.32 -12.28 -3.07
C ASN A 20 -0.21 -11.82 -1.70
N ARG A 21 0.62 -11.15 -0.90
CA ARG A 21 0.21 -10.63 0.41
C ARG A 21 -0.90 -9.59 0.25
N PHE A 22 -0.78 -8.66 -0.69
CA PHE A 22 -1.84 -7.69 -0.95
C PHE A 22 -3.13 -8.38 -1.41
N ASP A 23 -3.01 -9.27 -2.37
CA ASP A 23 -4.17 -9.94 -2.98
C ASP A 23 -4.95 -10.81 -1.99
N THR A 24 -4.25 -11.53 -1.13
CA THR A 24 -4.88 -12.52 -0.26
C THR A 24 -5.07 -12.08 1.19
N ILE A 25 -4.35 -11.05 1.65
CA ILE A 25 -4.35 -10.65 3.06
C ILE A 25 -4.69 -9.17 3.21
N THR A 26 -3.83 -8.29 2.71
CA THR A 26 -3.87 -6.86 3.03
C THR A 26 -5.17 -6.20 2.60
N LEU A 27 -5.61 -6.43 1.36
CA LEU A 27 -6.82 -5.79 0.84
C LEU A 27 -8.07 -6.18 1.62
N LYS A 28 -8.15 -7.42 2.10
CA LYS A 28 -9.28 -7.86 2.92
C LYS A 28 -9.33 -7.15 4.25
N ILE A 29 -8.17 -6.95 4.87
CA ILE A 29 -8.06 -6.24 6.14
C ILE A 29 -8.38 -4.75 5.94
N TRP A 30 -7.87 -4.14 4.85
CA TRP A 30 -8.19 -2.76 4.52
C TRP A 30 -9.69 -2.54 4.33
N GLU A 31 -10.39 -3.49 3.72
CA GLU A 31 -11.83 -3.40 3.54
C GLU A 31 -12.55 -3.26 4.88
N ARG A 32 -12.14 -4.03 5.89
CA ARG A 32 -12.71 -3.93 7.23
C ARG A 32 -12.45 -2.57 7.90
N HIS A 33 -11.32 -1.96 7.60
CA HIS A 33 -10.95 -0.66 8.16
C HIS A 33 -11.45 0.53 7.33
N GLY A 34 -12.12 0.26 6.21
CA GLY A 34 -12.60 1.34 5.35
C GLY A 34 -11.48 2.07 4.61
N ILE A 35 -10.33 1.44 4.40
CA ILE A 35 -9.22 2.00 3.63
C ILE A 35 -9.48 1.72 2.15
N LYS A 36 -9.54 2.79 1.35
CA LYS A 36 -9.86 2.72 -0.08
C LYS A 36 -8.62 2.92 -0.91
N GLN A 37 -8.41 2.04 -1.88
CA GLN A 37 -7.31 2.16 -2.83
C GLN A 37 -7.82 2.72 -4.17
N ALA A 38 -6.94 3.44 -4.86
CA ALA A 38 -7.22 4.07 -6.15
C ALA A 38 -6.30 3.51 -7.25
N GLY A 39 -5.92 2.25 -7.12
CA GLY A 39 -5.15 1.56 -8.14
C GLY A 39 -3.81 1.04 -7.68
N PHE A 40 -3.39 -0.04 -8.28
CA PHE A 40 -2.11 -0.71 -8.07
C PHE A 40 -1.44 -0.96 -9.41
N TRP A 41 -0.14 -0.72 -9.47
CA TRP A 41 0.63 -0.91 -10.71
C TRP A 41 1.97 -1.55 -10.42
N THR A 42 2.41 -2.43 -11.33
CA THR A 42 3.80 -2.87 -11.39
C THR A 42 4.48 -2.16 -12.55
N THR A 43 5.78 -2.15 -12.56
CA THR A 43 6.54 -1.47 -13.63
C THR A 43 6.68 -2.38 -14.85
N LEU A 44 6.14 -1.94 -15.98
CA LEU A 44 6.35 -2.62 -17.26
C LEU A 44 7.71 -2.22 -17.85
N VAL A 45 7.97 -0.91 -17.89
CA VAL A 45 9.25 -0.34 -18.32
C VAL A 45 9.56 0.84 -17.39
N GLY A 46 10.72 0.84 -16.77
CA GLY A 46 11.13 1.90 -15.85
C GLY A 46 12.40 1.53 -15.09
N ASP A 47 12.71 2.32 -14.06
CA ASP A 47 13.98 2.19 -13.33
C ASP A 47 14.08 0.85 -12.57
N SER A 48 12.98 0.33 -12.07
CA SER A 48 12.98 -0.93 -11.35
C SER A 48 11.70 -1.70 -11.60
N ASN A 49 11.85 -2.97 -11.97
CA ASN A 49 10.72 -3.89 -12.14
C ASN A 49 10.41 -4.67 -10.84
N ALA A 50 11.08 -4.33 -9.75
CA ALA A 50 10.84 -4.93 -8.44
C ALA A 50 9.95 -4.05 -7.55
N ASP A 51 9.31 -3.03 -8.12
CA ASP A 51 8.50 -2.07 -7.40
C ASP A 51 7.02 -2.35 -7.53
N LEU A 52 6.29 -2.09 -6.44
CA LEU A 52 4.83 -2.00 -6.46
C LEU A 52 4.44 -0.56 -6.17
N THR A 53 3.70 0.05 -7.08
CA THR A 53 3.20 1.42 -6.95
C THR A 53 1.70 1.38 -6.75
N TYR A 54 1.20 2.08 -5.74
CA TYR A 54 -0.24 2.16 -5.55
C TYR A 54 -0.65 3.48 -4.92
N MET A 55 -1.95 3.76 -4.97
CA MET A 55 -2.53 4.98 -4.41
C MET A 55 -3.66 4.62 -3.47
N LEU A 56 -3.71 5.34 -2.35
CA LEU A 56 -4.82 5.32 -1.41
C LEU A 56 -5.59 6.62 -1.51
N GLN A 57 -6.86 6.54 -1.18
CA GLN A 57 -7.80 7.66 -1.27
C GLN A 57 -8.30 8.01 0.13
N TRP A 58 -8.18 9.27 0.53
CA TRP A 58 -8.57 9.73 1.85
C TRP A 58 -9.44 10.99 1.76
N GLU A 59 -10.42 11.10 2.66
CA GLU A 59 -11.19 12.34 2.80
C GLU A 59 -10.32 13.47 3.34
N SER A 60 -9.40 13.12 4.26
CA SER A 60 -8.54 14.06 4.95
C SER A 60 -7.33 13.33 5.56
N LEU A 61 -6.34 14.10 5.99
CA LEU A 61 -5.22 13.54 6.75
C LEU A 61 -5.67 12.98 8.10
N ALA A 62 -6.70 13.56 8.72
CA ALA A 62 -7.25 13.05 9.96
C ALA A 62 -7.87 11.65 9.77
N GLU A 63 -8.58 11.44 8.68
CA GLU A 63 -9.11 10.11 8.34
C GLU A 63 -7.98 9.11 8.13
N ARG A 64 -6.96 9.53 7.40
CA ARG A 64 -5.79 8.68 7.14
C ARG A 64 -5.13 8.24 8.44
N GLU A 65 -4.85 9.17 9.33
CA GLU A 65 -4.22 8.88 10.61
C GLU A 65 -5.04 7.85 11.40
N LYS A 66 -6.34 8.09 11.53
CA LYS A 66 -7.22 7.22 12.29
C LYS A 66 -7.27 5.79 11.71
N LYS A 67 -7.54 5.68 10.41
CA LYS A 67 -7.71 4.37 9.77
C LYS A 67 -6.40 3.63 9.60
N TRP A 68 -5.34 4.34 9.25
CA TRP A 68 -4.04 3.71 9.06
C TRP A 68 -3.47 3.19 10.38
N ASP A 69 -3.59 3.98 11.45
CA ASP A 69 -3.12 3.57 12.77
C ASP A 69 -3.92 2.36 13.28
N ALA A 70 -5.24 2.35 13.05
CA ALA A 70 -6.08 1.20 13.41
C ALA A 70 -5.66 -0.06 12.64
N PHE A 71 -5.36 0.08 11.35
CA PHE A 71 -4.87 -1.03 10.53
C PHE A 71 -3.53 -1.54 11.05
N GLN A 72 -2.58 -0.66 11.33
CA GLN A 72 -1.26 -1.06 11.83
C GLN A 72 -1.33 -1.76 13.18
N ALA A 73 -2.34 -1.45 14.00
CA ALA A 73 -2.56 -2.06 15.30
C ALA A 73 -3.45 -3.32 15.24
N ASP A 74 -3.96 -3.67 14.07
CA ASP A 74 -4.86 -4.82 13.90
C ASP A 74 -4.11 -6.12 14.20
N PRO A 75 -4.58 -6.94 15.18
CA PRO A 75 -3.88 -8.18 15.52
C PRO A 75 -3.77 -9.16 14.37
N GLU A 76 -4.78 -9.23 13.50
CA GLU A 76 -4.73 -10.10 12.32
C GLU A 76 -3.63 -9.65 11.36
N TRP A 77 -3.54 -8.33 11.11
CA TRP A 77 -2.50 -7.80 10.24
C TRP A 77 -1.10 -8.07 10.81
N ILE A 78 -0.91 -7.80 12.11
CA ILE A 78 0.38 -8.05 12.77
C ILE A 78 0.80 -9.50 12.63
N ALA A 79 -0.11 -10.44 12.91
CA ALA A 79 0.18 -11.87 12.84
C ALA A 79 0.46 -12.33 11.41
N LYS A 80 -0.38 -11.93 10.45
CA LYS A 80 -0.24 -12.36 9.06
C LYS A 80 0.97 -11.72 8.37
N ARG A 81 1.25 -10.46 8.68
CA ARG A 81 2.46 -9.82 8.19
C ARG A 81 3.72 -10.55 8.67
N ALA A 82 3.78 -10.87 9.96
CA ALA A 82 4.90 -11.61 10.53
C ALA A 82 5.08 -12.98 9.85
N GLU A 83 3.97 -13.67 9.59
CA GLU A 83 3.99 -14.97 8.90
C GLU A 83 4.57 -14.83 7.48
N THR A 84 4.18 -13.78 6.74
CA THR A 84 4.70 -13.57 5.38
C THR A 84 6.16 -13.14 5.36
N GLU A 85 6.70 -12.68 6.48
CA GLU A 85 8.11 -12.25 6.59
C GLU A 85 8.97 -13.17 7.44
N LYS A 86 8.49 -14.39 7.71
CA LYS A 86 9.23 -15.36 8.52
C LYS A 86 10.59 -15.74 7.92
N ASP A 87 10.71 -15.65 6.59
CA ASP A 87 11.95 -15.96 5.87
C ASP A 87 12.76 -14.69 5.55
N GLY A 88 12.40 -13.58 6.16
CA GLY A 88 13.07 -12.29 5.96
C GLY A 88 12.12 -11.20 5.45
N PRO A 89 12.59 -9.96 5.43
CA PRO A 89 11.77 -8.83 4.95
C PRO A 89 11.48 -8.95 3.46
N ILE A 90 10.35 -8.40 3.06
CA ILE A 90 9.93 -8.35 1.64
C ILE A 90 10.37 -7.04 1.01
N ASN A 91 10.22 -5.93 1.75
CA ASN A 91 10.53 -4.59 1.23
C ASN A 91 11.87 -4.09 1.72
N ALA A 92 12.64 -3.49 0.81
CA ALA A 92 13.87 -2.78 1.16
C ALA A 92 13.57 -1.35 1.61
N GLN A 93 12.57 -0.71 0.97
CA GLN A 93 12.25 0.69 1.22
C GLN A 93 10.80 0.96 0.83
N VAL A 94 10.15 1.86 1.55
CA VAL A 94 8.80 2.34 1.22
C VAL A 94 8.86 3.87 1.12
N GLU A 95 8.38 4.39 -0.02
CA GLU A 95 8.22 5.82 -0.22
C GLU A 95 6.74 6.16 -0.19
N ASN A 96 6.38 7.34 0.34
CA ASN A 96 5.02 7.81 0.25
C ASN A 96 4.97 9.33 0.15
N SER A 97 3.94 9.82 -0.51
CA SER A 97 3.66 11.24 -0.65
C SER A 97 2.16 11.48 -0.69
N PHE A 98 1.72 12.64 -0.21
CA PHE A 98 0.31 13.03 -0.26
C PHE A 98 0.11 14.03 -1.38
N LEU A 99 -0.91 13.80 -2.20
CA LEU A 99 -1.19 14.58 -3.40
C LEU A 99 -2.61 15.14 -3.33
N VAL A 100 -2.76 16.37 -3.82
CA VAL A 100 -4.07 17.01 -3.95
C VAL A 100 -4.38 17.10 -5.43
N PRO A 101 -5.52 16.57 -5.90
CA PRO A 101 -5.88 16.68 -7.31
C PRO A 101 -6.06 18.14 -7.72
N THR A 102 -5.62 18.47 -8.93
CA THR A 102 -5.89 19.78 -9.51
C THR A 102 -7.36 19.88 -9.90
N SER A 103 -7.86 21.11 -10.13
CA SER A 103 -9.24 21.32 -10.53
C SER A 103 -9.58 20.66 -11.88
N PHE A 104 -8.57 20.42 -12.71
CA PHE A 104 -8.74 19.81 -14.04
C PHE A 104 -8.35 18.33 -14.06
N SER A 105 -8.04 17.73 -12.93
CA SER A 105 -7.69 16.30 -12.87
C SER A 105 -8.93 15.44 -13.15
N SER A 106 -8.75 14.37 -13.92
CA SER A 106 -9.80 13.38 -14.14
C SER A 106 -10.05 12.54 -12.89
N VAL A 107 -9.07 12.45 -12.00
CA VAL A 107 -9.18 11.75 -10.72
C VAL A 107 -9.27 12.82 -9.63
N LYS A 108 -10.36 12.79 -8.87
CA LYS A 108 -10.61 13.79 -7.82
C LYS A 108 -11.06 13.16 -6.52
#